data_eaadf05eda6264b8d27fcae6a5c1761a
#
_entry.id   eaadf05eda6264b8d27fcae6a5c1761a
#
_cell.length_a   1.000
_cell.length_b   1.000
_cell.length_c   1.000
_cell.angle_alpha   90.00
_cell.angle_beta   90.00
_cell.angle_gamma   90.00
#
_symmetry.space_group_name_H-M   'P 1'
#
loop_
_entity.id
_entity.type
_entity.pdbx_description
1 polymer ?
#
loop_
_entity_poly.entity_id
_entity_poly.type
_entity_poly.pdbx_seq_one_letter_code
_entity_poly.pdbx_strand_id
1 'polypeptide(L)'
;MATTETATDREAIASVVQLYIDGASKGDAAKLEEAFHEDARMFGSLGGQRYDVPISALIEEMTSQPLDSDGSFEARITSIEQVGDAATATVEEDGCWGGVSFTDFFTLVKIDGSWKITVKTFAHTGGEMPAA
;
A
#
# COMPACT_ATOMS: atom_id res chain seq x y z
N MET A 1 -11.52 7.87 -28.09
CA MET A 1 -10.16 8.01 -28.21
C MET A 1 -9.42 7.01 -27.38
N ALA A 2 -8.41 6.64 -27.88
CA ALA A 2 -7.83 5.45 -27.39
C ALA A 2 -6.70 5.70 -26.43
N THR A 3 -6.67 6.82 -25.83
CA THR A 3 -5.47 7.14 -25.11
C THR A 3 -5.63 7.09 -23.64
N THR A 4 -6.56 6.24 -23.20
CA THR A 4 -6.83 6.16 -21.78
C THR A 4 -5.68 5.61 -20.98
N GLU A 5 -4.93 4.69 -21.57
CA GLU A 5 -3.82 4.08 -20.85
C GLU A 5 -2.53 4.71 -21.32
N THR A 6 -2.19 5.79 -20.69
CA THR A 6 -1.06 6.59 -21.06
C THR A 6 0.03 6.47 -20.02
N ALA A 7 1.23 6.94 -20.38
CA ALA A 7 2.31 7.03 -19.41
C ALA A 7 1.90 7.91 -18.22
N THR A 8 1.08 8.92 -18.49
CA THR A 8 0.61 9.82 -17.43
C THR A 8 -0.23 9.09 -16.38
N ASP A 9 -1.13 8.22 -16.83
CA ASP A 9 -1.92 7.42 -15.89
C ASP A 9 -1.04 6.48 -15.11
N ARG A 10 -0.09 5.82 -15.79
CA ARG A 10 0.81 4.91 -15.11
C ARG A 10 1.65 5.65 -14.07
N GLU A 11 2.11 6.83 -14.40
CA GLU A 11 2.87 7.66 -13.47
C GLU A 11 2.00 8.08 -12.27
N ALA A 12 0.74 8.42 -12.53
CA ALA A 12 -0.17 8.80 -11.46
C ALA A 12 -0.45 7.62 -10.53
N ILE A 13 -0.62 6.42 -11.08
CA ILE A 13 -0.82 5.23 -10.27
C ILE A 13 0.43 4.98 -9.41
N ALA A 14 1.61 5.06 -10.01
CA ALA A 14 2.86 4.87 -9.28
C ALA A 14 3.00 5.90 -8.16
N SER A 15 2.60 7.15 -8.42
CA SER A 15 2.67 8.20 -7.41
C SER A 15 1.76 7.92 -6.22
N VAL A 16 0.56 7.41 -6.48
CA VAL A 16 -0.37 7.08 -5.39
C VAL A 16 0.19 5.94 -4.55
N VAL A 17 0.74 4.92 -5.20
CA VAL A 17 1.34 3.80 -4.47
C VAL A 17 2.55 4.28 -3.68
N GLN A 18 3.32 5.23 -4.23
CA GLN A 18 4.46 5.80 -3.52
C GLN A 18 4.00 6.60 -2.29
N LEU A 19 2.85 7.28 -2.36
CA LEU A 19 2.28 7.94 -1.18
C LEU A 19 2.03 6.93 -0.05
N TYR A 20 1.51 5.75 -0.41
CA TYR A 20 1.33 4.69 0.58
C TYR A 20 2.68 4.29 1.19
N ILE A 21 3.67 4.04 0.33
CA ILE A 21 4.99 3.61 0.80
C ILE A 21 5.57 4.64 1.76
N ASP A 22 5.55 5.91 1.37
CA ASP A 22 6.11 6.98 2.18
C ASP A 22 5.31 7.18 3.47
N GLY A 23 3.99 7.11 3.38
CA GLY A 23 3.13 7.28 4.54
C GLY A 23 3.31 6.16 5.55
N ALA A 24 3.37 4.92 5.08
CA ALA A 24 3.54 3.77 5.96
C ALA A 24 4.95 3.75 6.56
N SER A 25 5.94 4.14 5.77
CA SER A 25 7.33 4.17 6.22
C SER A 25 7.52 5.12 7.40
N LYS A 26 6.95 6.31 7.33
CA LYS A 26 7.17 7.37 8.32
C LYS A 26 6.01 7.57 9.29
N GLY A 27 4.90 6.89 9.09
CA GLY A 27 3.72 7.10 9.92
C GLY A 27 3.00 8.40 9.61
N ASP A 28 2.98 8.80 8.35
CA ASP A 28 2.36 10.06 7.92
C ASP A 28 0.91 9.80 7.53
N ALA A 29 0.00 10.09 8.45
CA ALA A 29 -1.43 9.83 8.24
C ALA A 29 -1.98 10.59 7.04
N ALA A 30 -1.54 11.82 6.81
CA ALA A 30 -2.05 12.62 5.70
C ALA A 30 -1.75 11.98 4.36
N LYS A 31 -0.54 11.44 4.20
CA LYS A 31 -0.19 10.75 2.96
C LYS A 31 -1.00 9.47 2.78
N LEU A 32 -1.21 8.73 3.86
CA LEU A 32 -2.01 7.51 3.79
C LEU A 32 -3.45 7.83 3.42
N GLU A 33 -4.02 8.87 4.03
CA GLU A 33 -5.39 9.27 3.72
C GLU A 33 -5.53 9.72 2.27
N GLU A 34 -4.51 10.36 1.74
CA GLU A 34 -4.53 10.79 0.35
C GLU A 34 -4.43 9.61 -0.61
N ALA A 35 -3.67 8.57 -0.27
CA ALA A 35 -3.46 7.42 -1.14
C ALA A 35 -4.69 6.54 -1.24
N PHE A 36 -5.45 6.38 -0.15
CA PHE A 36 -6.56 5.43 -0.09
C PHE A 36 -7.91 6.10 -0.27
N HIS A 37 -8.82 5.38 -0.92
CA HIS A 37 -10.22 5.75 -0.89
C HIS A 37 -10.74 5.62 0.54
N GLU A 38 -11.69 6.46 0.92
CA GLU A 38 -12.18 6.46 2.31
C GLU A 38 -12.83 5.13 2.70
N ASP A 39 -13.38 4.41 1.74
CA ASP A 39 -14.02 3.11 1.99
C ASP A 39 -13.10 1.94 1.72
N ALA A 40 -11.80 2.18 1.56
CA ALA A 40 -10.85 1.12 1.26
C ALA A 40 -10.73 0.14 2.42
N ARG A 41 -10.29 -1.08 2.10
CA ARG A 41 -10.15 -2.14 3.10
C ARG A 41 -8.80 -2.82 2.94
N MET A 42 -8.38 -3.47 4.03
CA MET A 42 -7.15 -4.25 4.04
C MET A 42 -7.47 -5.69 4.44
N PHE A 43 -6.89 -6.64 3.68
CA PHE A 43 -7.02 -8.06 3.95
C PHE A 43 -5.64 -8.70 4.01
N GLY A 44 -5.49 -9.73 4.82
CA GLY A 44 -4.24 -10.49 4.84
C GLY A 44 -4.10 -11.28 6.12
N SER A 45 -2.96 -11.94 6.24
CA SER A 45 -2.61 -12.68 7.45
C SER A 45 -1.21 -12.32 7.88
N LEU A 46 -1.03 -12.14 9.17
CA LEU A 46 0.26 -11.78 9.74
C LEU A 46 0.46 -12.62 10.99
N GLY A 47 1.53 -13.45 10.97
CA GLY A 47 1.81 -14.31 12.11
C GLY A 47 0.67 -15.24 12.45
N GLY A 48 -0.08 -15.67 11.43
CA GLY A 48 -1.22 -16.55 11.64
C GLY A 48 -2.51 -15.85 11.99
N GLN A 49 -2.48 -14.53 12.19
CA GLN A 49 -3.67 -13.76 12.51
C GLN A 49 -4.24 -13.13 11.24
N ARG A 50 -5.53 -13.31 11.04
CA ARG A 50 -6.22 -12.81 9.86
C ARG A 50 -6.69 -11.38 10.09
N TYR A 51 -6.53 -10.55 9.04
CA TYR A 51 -7.00 -9.17 9.03
C TYR A 51 -8.06 -9.00 7.94
N ASP A 52 -9.13 -8.29 8.28
CA ASP A 52 -10.19 -7.91 7.37
C ASP A 52 -10.78 -6.66 7.98
N VAL A 53 -10.16 -5.50 7.70
CA VAL A 53 -10.44 -4.27 8.44
C VAL A 53 -10.58 -3.10 7.47
N PRO A 54 -11.31 -2.05 7.88
CA PRO A 54 -11.31 -0.81 7.09
C PRO A 54 -9.93 -0.18 7.11
N ILE A 55 -9.63 0.60 6.08
CA ILE A 55 -8.30 1.17 5.94
C ILE A 55 -7.93 2.12 7.08
N SER A 56 -8.94 2.67 7.76
CA SER A 56 -8.66 3.53 8.92
C SER A 56 -7.89 2.78 10.00
N ALA A 57 -8.11 1.47 10.13
CA ALA A 57 -7.35 0.68 11.11
C ALA A 57 -5.88 0.58 10.71
N LEU A 58 -5.60 0.43 9.41
CA LEU A 58 -4.22 0.42 8.94
C LEU A 58 -3.55 1.77 9.19
N ILE A 59 -4.25 2.85 8.89
CA ILE A 59 -3.68 4.19 9.07
C ILE A 59 -3.34 4.42 10.54
N GLU A 60 -4.23 4.03 11.44
CA GLU A 60 -3.98 4.16 12.85
C GLU A 60 -2.77 3.34 13.29
N GLU A 61 -2.67 2.11 12.79
CA GLU A 61 -1.55 1.24 13.13
C GLU A 61 -0.23 1.80 12.59
N MET A 62 -0.21 2.27 11.35
CA MET A 62 1.01 2.78 10.74
C MET A 62 1.48 4.07 11.40
N THR A 63 0.55 4.89 11.90
CA THR A 63 0.96 6.11 12.60
C THR A 63 1.52 5.80 13.96
N SER A 64 1.05 4.78 14.64
CA SER A 64 1.59 4.41 15.94
C SER A 64 2.84 3.54 15.82
N GLN A 65 2.96 2.76 14.76
CA GLN A 65 4.12 1.88 14.52
C GLN A 65 4.55 1.96 13.07
N PRO A 66 5.28 3.02 12.68
CA PRO A 66 5.74 3.15 11.30
C PRO A 66 6.61 1.98 10.88
N LEU A 67 6.56 1.63 9.60
CA LEU A 67 7.27 0.47 9.09
C LEU A 67 8.80 0.64 9.19
N ASP A 68 9.29 1.86 8.99
CA ASP A 68 10.73 2.10 9.00
C ASP A 68 11.20 2.47 10.40
N SER A 69 11.36 1.46 11.24
CA SER A 69 11.69 1.69 12.63
C SER A 69 13.19 1.85 12.87
N ASP A 70 14.05 1.32 11.99
CA ASP A 70 15.50 1.34 12.20
C ASP A 70 16.29 1.71 10.95
N GLY A 71 15.63 2.20 9.90
CA GLY A 71 16.32 2.57 8.67
C GLY A 71 16.49 1.43 7.68
N SER A 72 16.05 0.23 8.00
CA SER A 72 16.23 -0.91 7.12
C SER A 72 15.05 -1.12 6.16
N PHE A 73 13.98 -0.37 6.29
CA PHE A 73 12.80 -0.54 5.43
C PHE A 73 13.13 -0.20 3.99
N GLU A 74 12.75 -1.10 3.09
CA GLU A 74 12.86 -0.89 1.64
C GLU A 74 11.59 -1.37 1.01
N ALA A 75 11.11 -0.64 0.03
CA ALA A 75 9.92 -1.03 -0.73
C ALA A 75 10.15 -0.74 -2.20
N ARG A 76 9.55 -1.57 -3.05
CA ARG A 76 9.65 -1.39 -4.49
C ARG A 76 8.35 -1.80 -5.15
N ILE A 77 7.94 -1.01 -6.13
CA ILE A 77 6.78 -1.32 -6.95
C ILE A 77 7.26 -2.26 -8.05
N THR A 78 6.78 -3.50 -8.05
CA THR A 78 7.27 -4.49 -8.99
C THR A 78 6.36 -4.66 -10.20
N SER A 79 5.12 -4.18 -10.14
CA SER A 79 4.19 -4.36 -11.23
C SER A 79 3.06 -3.33 -11.14
N ILE A 80 2.63 -2.82 -12.28
CA ILE A 80 1.45 -1.98 -12.42
C ILE A 80 0.74 -2.43 -13.69
N GLU A 81 -0.56 -2.72 -13.57
CA GLU A 81 -1.39 -3.07 -14.71
C GLU A 81 -2.65 -2.22 -14.68
N GLN A 82 -3.05 -1.72 -15.83
CA GLN A 82 -4.18 -0.80 -15.94
C GLN A 82 -5.08 -1.20 -17.09
N VAL A 83 -6.38 -1.14 -16.85
CA VAL A 83 -7.40 -1.26 -17.90
C VAL A 83 -8.40 -0.14 -17.62
N GLY A 84 -8.42 0.88 -18.48
CA GLY A 84 -9.33 2.01 -18.28
C GLY A 84 -9.13 2.68 -16.94
N ASP A 85 -10.21 2.78 -16.17
CA ASP A 85 -10.18 3.46 -14.87
C ASP A 85 -9.89 2.51 -13.71
N ALA A 86 -9.40 1.31 -13.99
CA ALA A 86 -9.06 0.34 -12.95
C ALA A 86 -7.60 -0.09 -13.11
N ALA A 87 -6.96 -0.38 -11.98
CA ALA A 87 -5.56 -0.77 -12.01
C ALA A 87 -5.23 -1.70 -10.85
N THR A 88 -4.12 -2.42 -11.01
CA THR A 88 -3.51 -3.17 -9.92
C THR A 88 -2.05 -2.78 -9.81
N ALA A 89 -1.50 -2.93 -8.62
CA ALA A 89 -0.08 -2.71 -8.39
C ALA A 89 0.41 -3.72 -7.37
N THR A 90 1.68 -4.10 -7.48
CA THR A 90 2.32 -5.01 -6.54
C THR A 90 3.52 -4.31 -5.94
N VAL A 91 3.65 -4.40 -4.62
CA VAL A 91 4.77 -3.80 -3.88
C VAL A 91 5.41 -4.89 -3.03
N GLU A 92 6.73 -4.97 -3.07
CA GLU A 92 7.47 -5.83 -2.16
C GLU A 92 8.14 -4.97 -1.10
N GLU A 93 8.02 -5.38 0.15
CA GLU A 93 8.52 -4.63 1.29
C GLU A 93 9.42 -5.52 2.14
N ASP A 94 10.59 -4.99 2.52
CA ASP A 94 11.52 -5.67 3.40
C ASP A 94 11.90 -4.73 4.53
N GLY A 95 12.32 -5.30 5.64
CA GLY A 95 12.77 -4.50 6.78
C GLY A 95 11.67 -3.77 7.52
N CYS A 96 10.42 -4.22 7.36
CA CYS A 96 9.33 -3.64 8.14
C CYS A 96 9.58 -3.96 9.62
N TRP A 97 9.52 -2.93 10.46
CA TRP A 97 9.79 -3.03 11.89
C TRP A 97 11.10 -3.74 12.18
N GLY A 98 12.08 -3.56 11.27
CA GLY A 98 13.42 -4.08 11.45
C GLY A 98 13.67 -5.46 10.87
N GLY A 99 12.67 -6.16 10.35
CA GLY A 99 12.96 -7.50 9.84
C GLY A 99 11.81 -8.28 9.24
N VAL A 100 10.65 -7.67 9.07
CA VAL A 100 9.49 -8.39 8.51
C VAL A 100 9.35 -8.03 7.05
N SER A 101 8.97 -9.00 6.22
CA SER A 101 8.80 -8.80 4.79
C SER A 101 7.37 -9.09 4.38
N PHE A 102 6.88 -8.32 3.42
CA PHE A 102 5.53 -8.48 2.87
C PHE A 102 5.55 -8.32 1.36
N THR A 103 4.56 -8.90 0.72
CA THR A 103 4.18 -8.54 -0.63
C THR A 103 2.75 -8.01 -0.56
N ASP A 104 2.55 -6.81 -1.09
CA ASP A 104 1.24 -6.16 -1.07
C ASP A 104 0.68 -6.13 -2.47
N PHE A 105 -0.60 -6.48 -2.60
CA PHE A 105 -1.35 -6.34 -3.84
C PHE A 105 -2.38 -5.25 -3.63
N PHE A 106 -2.41 -4.29 -4.55
CA PHE A 106 -3.34 -3.17 -4.49
C PHE A 106 -4.28 -3.19 -5.69
N THR A 107 -5.54 -2.85 -5.46
CA THR A 107 -6.41 -2.45 -6.54
C THR A 107 -6.67 -0.95 -6.41
N LEU A 108 -6.76 -0.29 -7.57
CA LEU A 108 -6.95 1.16 -7.62
C LEU A 108 -8.07 1.47 -8.61
N VAL A 109 -8.68 2.63 -8.42
CA VAL A 109 -9.71 3.12 -9.33
C VAL A 109 -9.52 4.61 -9.54
N LYS A 110 -9.83 5.09 -10.74
CA LYS A 110 -9.77 6.51 -11.05
C LYS A 110 -11.16 7.09 -10.84
N ILE A 111 -11.29 8.01 -9.91
CA ILE A 111 -12.55 8.65 -9.56
C ILE A 111 -12.35 10.14 -9.65
N ASP A 112 -13.17 10.81 -10.45
CA ASP A 112 -13.12 12.27 -10.63
C ASP A 112 -11.71 12.73 -10.96
N GLY A 113 -11.04 11.98 -11.83
CA GLY A 113 -9.71 12.34 -12.31
C GLY A 113 -8.55 11.95 -11.39
N SER A 114 -8.82 11.31 -10.26
CA SER A 114 -7.77 10.95 -9.31
C SER A 114 -7.76 9.46 -9.03
N TRP A 115 -6.57 8.87 -9.00
CA TRP A 115 -6.41 7.47 -8.66
C TRP A 115 -6.41 7.30 -7.15
N LYS A 116 -7.14 6.29 -6.67
CA LYS A 116 -7.19 5.97 -5.24
C LYS A 116 -7.08 4.47 -5.06
N ILE A 117 -6.38 4.04 -4.02
CA ILE A 117 -6.29 2.62 -3.67
C ILE A 117 -7.59 2.21 -2.99
N THR A 118 -8.20 1.13 -3.47
CA THR A 118 -9.48 0.64 -2.92
C THR A 118 -9.29 -0.56 -2.02
N VAL A 119 -8.31 -1.42 -2.30
CA VAL A 119 -8.05 -2.60 -1.47
C VAL A 119 -6.55 -2.82 -1.39
N LYS A 120 -6.10 -3.14 -0.20
CA LYS A 120 -4.76 -3.63 0.03
C LYS A 120 -4.87 -5.06 0.54
N THR A 121 -4.29 -6.01 -0.18
CA THR A 121 -4.21 -7.40 0.27
C THR A 121 -2.74 -7.73 0.43
N PHE A 122 -2.35 -8.17 1.61
CA PHE A 122 -0.93 -8.41 1.86
C PHE A 122 -0.66 -9.87 2.20
N ALA A 123 0.55 -10.31 1.86
CA ALA A 123 1.07 -11.62 2.26
C ALA A 123 2.32 -11.39 3.09
N HIS A 124 2.41 -12.06 4.22
CA HIS A 124 3.61 -12.07 5.06
C HIS A 124 4.59 -13.05 4.43
N THR A 125 5.71 -12.56 3.93
CA THR A 125 6.64 -13.38 3.15
C THR A 125 7.93 -13.71 3.88
N GLY A 126 8.26 -13.02 4.97
CA GLY A 126 9.47 -13.33 5.70
C GLY A 126 9.55 -12.61 7.03
N GLY A 127 10.43 -13.11 7.89
CA GLY A 127 10.64 -12.53 9.19
C GLY A 127 9.54 -12.81 10.18
N GLU A 128 9.82 -12.57 11.45
CA GLU A 128 8.83 -12.76 12.51
C GLU A 128 8.52 -11.39 13.12
N MET A 129 7.24 -11.23 13.50
CA MET A 129 6.84 -9.99 14.16
C MET A 129 7.64 -9.81 15.44
N PRO A 130 8.05 -8.57 15.74
CA PRO A 130 8.75 -8.31 17.00
C PRO A 130 7.86 -8.70 18.18
N ALA A 131 8.51 -9.13 19.24
CA ALA A 131 7.79 -9.47 20.46
C ALA A 131 7.12 -8.22 21.02
N ALA A 132 5.92 -8.40 21.56
CA ALA A 132 5.16 -7.28 22.10
C ALA A 132 5.80 -6.75 23.40
#